data_397f37bb558d266946fe435d94332053
#
_entry.id   397f37bb558d266946fe435d94332053
#
_cell.length_a   1.000
_cell.length_b   1.000
_cell.length_c   1.000
_cell.angle_alpha   90.00
_cell.angle_beta   90.00
_cell.angle_gamma   90.00
#
_symmetry.space_group_name_H-M   'P 1'
#
loop_
_entity.id
_entity.type
_entity.pdbx_description
1 polymer ?
#
loop_
_entity_poly.entity_id
_entity_poly.type
_entity_poly.pdbx_seq_one_letter_code
_entity_poly.pdbx_strand_id
1 'polypeptide(L)'
;GAGVEASALCMGEDLGTRVLAQAGVPVVPWVAVRKGEPSMVPFDPPFFVKPANTGSSVGISRVERFQDLEAALALAFRYDEKAVVEKALSPVRELEVGVLGNVFGEASPVGEVRYEAPFYDYETKYTPGRAELLIPAPLDPGTQETVQELALKAYKVLGVRGMARVDFFLAEGEVYLNELNTIPGFTPTSMYPRLFEAGGVAYPELLRRLVELALT
;
A
#
# COMPACT_ATOMS: atom_id res chain seq x y z
N GLY A 1 -2.06 7.26 -17.27
CA GLY A 1 -1.58 6.98 -15.92
C GLY A 1 -1.84 8.16 -14.99
N ALA A 2 -1.41 8.03 -13.74
CA ALA A 2 -1.56 9.06 -12.72
C ALA A 2 -0.87 10.37 -13.13
N GLY A 3 -1.54 11.51 -12.86
CA GLY A 3 -0.96 12.84 -13.06
C GLY A 3 0.10 13.19 -12.01
N VAL A 4 0.74 14.34 -12.15
CA VAL A 4 1.82 14.80 -11.25
C VAL A 4 1.36 14.85 -9.79
N GLU A 5 0.20 15.44 -9.52
CA GLU A 5 -0.37 15.58 -8.17
C GLU A 5 -0.63 14.22 -7.53
N ALA A 6 -1.36 13.33 -8.21
CA ALA A 6 -1.65 11.99 -7.72
C ALA A 6 -0.38 11.18 -7.49
N SER A 7 0.59 11.24 -8.42
CA SER A 7 1.88 10.54 -8.27
C SER A 7 2.66 11.04 -7.05
N ALA A 8 2.70 12.35 -6.81
CA ALA A 8 3.39 12.93 -5.68
C ALA A 8 2.74 12.54 -4.34
N LEU A 9 1.39 12.54 -4.27
CA LEU A 9 0.66 12.11 -3.08
C LEU A 9 0.84 10.62 -2.79
N CYS A 10 0.84 9.77 -3.83
CA CYS A 10 1.03 8.33 -3.67
C CYS A 10 2.48 7.94 -3.32
N MET A 11 3.47 8.74 -3.72
CA MET A 11 4.87 8.51 -3.32
C MET A 11 5.18 8.98 -1.91
N GLY A 12 4.49 9.99 -1.41
CA GLY A 12 4.71 10.55 -0.09
C GLY A 12 3.81 9.90 0.95
N GLU A 13 4.26 8.87 1.64
CA GLU A 13 3.46 8.11 2.61
C GLU A 13 2.81 8.99 3.70
N ASP A 14 3.44 10.08 4.12
CA ASP A 14 2.85 11.02 5.08
C ASP A 14 1.72 11.86 4.46
N LEU A 15 1.96 12.50 3.31
CA LEU A 15 0.99 13.42 2.73
C LEU A 15 -0.22 12.69 2.15
N GLY A 16 0.00 11.59 1.43
CA GLY A 16 -1.07 10.75 0.90
C GLY A 16 -1.96 10.20 2.01
N THR A 17 -1.35 9.67 3.06
CA THR A 17 -2.08 9.14 4.22
C THR A 17 -2.90 10.22 4.93
N ARG A 18 -2.39 11.47 5.06
CA ARG A 18 -3.16 12.58 5.64
C ARG A 18 -4.40 12.91 4.81
N VAL A 19 -4.26 12.97 3.48
CA VAL A 19 -5.39 13.24 2.57
C VAL A 19 -6.43 12.13 2.67
N LEU A 20 -6.00 10.88 2.68
CA LEU A 20 -6.88 9.72 2.80
C LEU A 20 -7.61 9.68 4.15
N ALA A 21 -6.89 9.88 5.24
CA ALA A 21 -7.47 9.94 6.60
C ALA A 21 -8.51 11.07 6.71
N GLN A 22 -8.21 12.26 6.18
CA GLN A 22 -9.15 13.39 6.16
C GLN A 22 -10.41 13.09 5.34
N ALA A 23 -10.29 12.26 4.31
CA ALA A 23 -11.42 11.80 3.50
C ALA A 23 -12.19 10.63 4.15
N GLY A 24 -11.79 10.20 5.35
CA GLY A 24 -12.43 9.09 6.07
C GLY A 24 -12.12 7.71 5.45
N VAL A 25 -10.92 7.54 4.90
CA VAL A 25 -10.35 6.22 4.59
C VAL A 25 -9.61 5.73 5.83
N PRO A 26 -9.91 4.54 6.35
CA PRO A 26 -9.18 3.99 7.49
C PRO A 26 -7.70 3.77 7.15
N VAL A 27 -6.81 4.28 7.97
CA VAL A 27 -5.35 4.13 7.85
C VAL A 27 -4.77 3.70 9.18
N VAL A 28 -3.62 3.03 9.15
CA VAL A 28 -2.92 2.65 10.38
C VAL A 28 -2.50 3.92 11.14
N PRO A 29 -2.57 3.98 12.47
CA PRO A 29 -2.08 5.12 13.24
C PRO A 29 -0.61 5.41 12.93
N TRP A 30 -0.31 6.66 12.57
CA TRP A 30 1.04 7.07 12.19
C TRP A 30 1.39 8.47 12.70
N VAL A 31 2.68 8.78 12.72
CA VAL A 31 3.22 10.12 12.90
C VAL A 31 4.42 10.33 11.99
N ALA A 32 4.52 11.52 11.42
CA ALA A 32 5.70 11.92 10.65
C ALA A 32 6.70 12.65 11.55
N VAL A 33 7.97 12.29 11.43
CA VAL A 33 9.09 12.88 12.16
C VAL A 33 10.08 13.46 11.15
N ARG A 34 10.52 14.69 11.36
CA ARG A 34 11.58 15.31 10.55
C ARG A 34 12.93 15.23 11.25
N LYS A 35 13.98 15.10 10.47
CA LYS A 35 15.34 15.07 10.96
C LYS A 35 15.67 16.35 11.73
N GLY A 36 16.11 16.21 12.96
CA GLY A 36 16.44 17.34 13.85
C GLY A 36 15.26 17.91 14.63
N GLU A 37 14.03 17.42 14.43
CA GLU A 37 12.87 17.79 15.25
C GLU A 37 12.64 16.76 16.37
N PRO A 38 12.05 17.18 17.51
CA PRO A 38 11.67 16.25 18.58
C PRO A 38 10.69 15.20 18.05
N SER A 39 10.93 13.94 18.35
CA SER A 39 10.03 12.85 17.99
C SER A 39 9.10 12.54 19.15
N MET A 40 7.78 12.73 18.94
CA MET A 40 6.76 12.27 19.87
C MET A 40 5.86 11.27 19.18
N VAL A 41 5.96 10.00 19.57
CA VAL A 41 5.11 8.92 19.07
C VAL A 41 3.95 8.72 20.03
N PRO A 42 2.69 8.94 19.59
CA PRO A 42 1.53 8.95 20.47
C PRO A 42 0.94 7.55 20.76
N PHE A 43 1.63 6.48 20.42
CA PHE A 43 1.20 5.10 20.63
C PHE A 43 2.39 4.23 21.08
N ASP A 44 2.08 3.15 21.79
CA ASP A 44 3.07 2.20 22.27
C ASP A 44 3.62 1.29 21.17
N PRO A 45 4.91 0.84 21.29
CA PRO A 45 5.45 -0.18 20.40
C PRO A 45 4.69 -1.53 20.56
N PRO A 46 4.76 -2.44 19.57
CA PRO A 46 5.64 -2.34 18.41
C PRO A 46 5.14 -1.37 17.34
N PHE A 47 6.07 -0.76 16.61
CA PHE A 47 5.80 0.09 15.46
C PHE A 47 6.89 -0.03 14.40
N PHE A 48 6.57 0.35 13.17
CA PHE A 48 7.53 0.47 12.09
C PHE A 48 8.03 1.90 11.96
N VAL A 49 9.32 2.06 11.66
CA VAL A 49 9.94 3.33 11.27
C VAL A 49 10.43 3.18 9.86
N LYS A 50 9.97 4.06 8.97
CA LYS A 50 10.28 4.00 7.53
C LYS A 50 10.59 5.40 6.97
N PRO A 51 11.46 5.53 5.95
CA PRO A 51 11.61 6.80 5.22
C PRO A 51 10.29 7.15 4.53
N ALA A 52 9.91 8.44 4.50
CA ALA A 52 8.57 8.84 4.04
C ALA A 52 8.37 8.77 2.51
N ASN A 53 9.45 8.82 1.72
CA ASN A 53 9.38 8.86 0.25
C ASN A 53 10.21 7.73 -0.42
N THR A 54 10.48 6.64 0.29
CA THR A 54 11.30 5.54 -0.21
C THR A 54 10.46 4.28 -0.31
N GLY A 55 10.50 3.61 -1.46
CA GLY A 55 9.76 2.38 -1.69
C GLY A 55 10.55 1.10 -1.39
N SER A 56 9.93 -0.06 -1.65
CA SER A 56 10.55 -1.39 -1.61
C SER A 56 11.14 -1.77 -0.25
N SER A 57 10.55 -1.31 0.83
CA SER A 57 10.98 -1.62 2.22
C SER A 57 12.43 -1.23 2.56
N VAL A 58 13.03 -0.31 1.80
CA VAL A 58 14.40 0.18 2.07
C VAL A 58 14.40 1.12 3.27
N GLY A 59 15.26 0.85 4.24
CA GLY A 59 15.40 1.70 5.44
C GLY A 59 14.31 1.51 6.48
N ILE A 60 13.46 0.48 6.36
CA ILE A 60 12.42 0.14 7.34
C ILE A 60 13.04 -0.59 8.54
N SER A 61 12.56 -0.24 9.73
CA SER A 61 12.87 -0.95 10.98
C SER A 61 11.60 -1.23 11.76
N ARG A 62 11.49 -2.44 12.33
CA ARG A 62 10.49 -2.74 13.34
C ARG A 62 11.09 -2.47 14.73
N VAL A 63 10.39 -1.70 15.52
CA VAL A 63 10.81 -1.23 16.84
C VAL A 63 9.91 -1.88 17.90
N GLU A 64 10.52 -2.69 18.77
CA GLU A 64 9.81 -3.40 19.85
C GLU A 64 9.81 -2.61 21.16
N ARG A 65 10.67 -1.63 21.32
CA ARG A 65 10.83 -0.84 22.56
C ARG A 65 11.22 0.59 22.22
N PHE A 66 10.68 1.56 22.94
CA PHE A 66 10.97 2.99 22.74
C PHE A 66 12.48 3.33 22.71
N GLN A 67 13.29 2.62 23.49
CA GLN A 67 14.75 2.84 23.51
C GLN A 67 15.43 2.59 22.16
N ASP A 68 14.80 1.84 21.25
CA ASP A 68 15.34 1.50 19.94
C ASP A 68 14.88 2.50 18.85
N LEU A 69 13.99 3.45 19.19
CA LEU A 69 13.40 4.43 18.26
C LEU A 69 14.45 5.33 17.61
N GLU A 70 15.39 5.87 18.39
CA GLU A 70 16.42 6.78 17.87
C GLU A 70 17.30 6.11 16.83
N ALA A 71 17.68 4.85 17.06
CA ALA A 71 18.49 4.08 16.10
C ALA A 71 17.69 3.79 14.80
N ALA A 72 16.40 3.48 14.91
CA ALA A 72 15.52 3.28 13.77
C ALA A 72 15.32 4.56 12.97
N LEU A 73 15.10 5.70 13.62
CA LEU A 73 15.04 7.02 12.98
C LEU A 73 16.36 7.38 12.30
N ALA A 74 17.49 7.14 12.94
CA ALA A 74 18.80 7.38 12.34
C ALA A 74 19.02 6.56 11.07
N LEU A 75 18.51 5.32 11.02
CA LEU A 75 18.55 4.50 9.80
C LEU A 75 17.65 5.09 8.72
N ALA A 76 16.39 5.42 9.01
CA ALA A 76 15.44 6.01 8.06
C ALA A 76 15.98 7.33 7.48
N PHE A 77 16.59 8.17 8.33
CA PHE A 77 17.19 9.46 7.93
C PHE A 77 18.48 9.34 7.09
N ARG A 78 18.95 8.14 6.80
CA ARG A 78 20.00 7.94 5.77
C ARG A 78 19.43 7.99 4.36
N TYR A 79 18.11 7.82 4.22
CA TYR A 79 17.41 7.72 2.93
C TYR A 79 16.47 8.90 2.67
N ASP A 80 15.99 9.57 3.75
CA ASP A 80 15.06 10.69 3.63
C ASP A 80 15.24 11.65 4.81
N GLU A 81 14.87 12.92 4.65
CA GLU A 81 14.84 13.91 5.74
C GLU A 81 13.57 13.80 6.60
N LYS A 82 12.60 12.97 6.17
CA LYS A 82 11.36 12.70 6.87
C LYS A 82 11.17 11.19 7.03
N ALA A 83 10.82 10.76 8.23
CA ALA A 83 10.43 9.40 8.54
C ALA A 83 8.96 9.31 8.93
N VAL A 84 8.33 8.17 8.68
CA VAL A 84 7.01 7.80 9.18
C VAL A 84 7.20 6.75 10.26
N VAL A 85 6.60 6.99 11.43
CA VAL A 85 6.45 5.98 12.47
C VAL A 85 5.01 5.50 12.43
N GLU A 86 4.79 4.22 12.22
CA GLU A 86 3.48 3.61 12.02
C GLU A 86 3.29 2.44 12.98
N LYS A 87 2.11 2.36 13.62
CA LYS A 87 1.81 1.29 14.56
C LYS A 87 1.86 -0.07 13.86
N ALA A 88 2.58 -1.03 14.45
CA ALA A 88 2.59 -2.39 13.94
C ALA A 88 1.28 -3.11 14.30
N LEU A 89 0.60 -3.64 13.29
CA LEU A 89 -0.57 -4.49 13.46
C LEU A 89 -0.12 -5.96 13.56
N SER A 90 -0.76 -6.75 14.41
CA SER A 90 -0.48 -8.19 14.54
C SER A 90 -1.63 -8.92 15.24
N PRO A 91 -2.16 -10.04 14.70
CA PRO A 91 -1.83 -10.58 13.37
C PRO A 91 -2.38 -9.70 12.25
N VAL A 92 -1.74 -9.73 11.09
CA VAL A 92 -2.14 -8.96 9.91
C VAL A 92 -2.21 -9.85 8.67
N ARG A 93 -3.18 -9.59 7.79
CA ARG A 93 -3.26 -10.14 6.43
C ARG A 93 -3.04 -8.99 5.45
N GLU A 94 -2.19 -9.19 4.45
CA GLU A 94 -1.93 -8.20 3.41
C GLU A 94 -2.81 -8.47 2.19
N LEU A 95 -3.64 -7.48 1.84
CA LEU A 95 -4.61 -7.56 0.75
C LEU A 95 -4.25 -6.53 -0.32
N GLU A 96 -4.45 -6.90 -1.58
CA GLU A 96 -4.18 -6.04 -2.73
C GLU A 96 -5.38 -6.00 -3.68
N VAL A 97 -5.69 -4.81 -4.22
CA VAL A 97 -6.74 -4.57 -5.21
C VAL A 97 -6.18 -3.77 -6.38
N GLY A 98 -6.39 -4.25 -7.58
CA GLY A 98 -6.15 -3.47 -8.80
C GLY A 98 -7.31 -2.52 -9.06
N VAL A 99 -7.02 -1.26 -9.41
CA VAL A 99 -8.02 -0.30 -9.90
C VAL A 99 -7.63 0.14 -11.31
N LEU A 100 -8.61 0.15 -12.22
CA LEU A 100 -8.45 0.51 -13.64
C LEU A 100 -9.51 1.55 -14.02
N GLY A 101 -9.12 2.67 -14.61
CA GLY A 101 -10.05 3.69 -15.12
C GLY A 101 -9.56 5.12 -14.94
N ASN A 102 -10.26 6.10 -15.49
CA ASN A 102 -9.92 7.52 -15.36
C ASN A 102 -10.78 8.22 -14.30
N VAL A 103 -12.04 8.52 -14.62
CA VAL A 103 -12.96 9.21 -13.69
C VAL A 103 -13.66 8.22 -12.78
N PHE A 104 -14.07 7.09 -13.35
CA PHE A 104 -14.68 5.98 -12.63
C PHE A 104 -13.75 4.79 -12.71
N GLY A 105 -13.27 4.35 -11.55
CA GLY A 105 -12.43 3.16 -11.45
C GLY A 105 -13.28 1.88 -11.42
N GLU A 106 -12.72 0.81 -11.97
CA GLU A 106 -13.18 -0.57 -11.82
C GLU A 106 -12.21 -1.29 -10.89
N ALA A 107 -12.70 -1.87 -9.80
CA ALA A 107 -11.89 -2.66 -8.88
C ALA A 107 -11.83 -4.12 -9.31
N SER A 108 -10.66 -4.72 -9.25
CA SER A 108 -10.46 -6.16 -9.43
C SER A 108 -11.03 -6.96 -8.25
N PRO A 109 -11.11 -8.30 -8.33
CA PRO A 109 -11.15 -9.13 -7.13
C PRO A 109 -10.00 -8.80 -6.18
N VAL A 110 -10.19 -9.08 -4.87
CA VAL A 110 -9.16 -8.90 -3.86
C VAL A 110 -8.17 -10.05 -3.93
N GLY A 111 -6.87 -9.77 -3.87
CA GLY A 111 -5.81 -10.74 -3.67
C GLY A 111 -5.22 -10.65 -2.27
N GLU A 112 -4.62 -11.73 -1.81
CA GLU A 112 -3.87 -11.80 -0.54
C GLU A 112 -2.44 -12.23 -0.81
N VAL A 113 -1.49 -11.57 -0.17
CA VAL A 113 -0.08 -11.98 -0.13
C VAL A 113 0.20 -12.66 1.19
N ARG A 114 0.62 -13.93 1.16
CA ARG A 114 1.05 -14.69 2.33
C ARG A 114 2.54 -14.95 2.29
N TYR A 115 3.19 -14.80 3.42
CA TYR A 115 4.63 -15.05 3.59
C TYR A 115 4.93 -15.49 5.02
N GLU A 116 6.08 -16.19 5.22
CA GLU A 116 6.51 -16.70 6.53
C GLU A 116 7.56 -15.79 7.22
N ALA A 117 7.68 -14.50 6.79
CA ALA A 117 8.59 -13.54 7.38
C ALA A 117 7.90 -12.69 8.46
N PRO A 118 8.62 -12.02 9.38
CA PRO A 118 8.03 -11.10 10.36
C PRO A 118 7.32 -9.90 9.74
N PHE A 119 7.67 -9.50 8.51
CA PHE A 119 7.03 -8.51 7.66
C PHE A 119 7.44 -8.72 6.20
N TYR A 120 6.71 -8.10 5.26
CA TYR A 120 6.95 -8.22 3.82
C TYR A 120 8.13 -7.34 3.39
N ASP A 121 9.34 -7.81 3.66
CA ASP A 121 10.59 -7.12 3.37
C ASP A 121 11.02 -7.27 1.90
N TYR A 122 12.11 -6.57 1.53
CA TYR A 122 12.65 -6.59 0.17
C TYR A 122 13.00 -8.02 -0.29
N GLU A 123 13.59 -8.82 0.58
CA GLU A 123 14.00 -10.18 0.24
C GLU A 123 12.79 -11.10 0.02
N THR A 124 11.75 -10.96 0.84
CA THR A 124 10.49 -11.70 0.71
C THR A 124 9.74 -11.30 -0.57
N LYS A 125 9.77 -10.00 -0.96
CA LYS A 125 9.13 -9.49 -2.18
C LYS A 125 9.74 -10.03 -3.48
N TYR A 126 11.06 -10.22 -3.51
CA TYR A 126 11.78 -10.51 -4.76
C TYR A 126 12.40 -11.89 -4.84
N THR A 127 12.31 -12.73 -3.79
CA THR A 127 12.81 -14.10 -3.80
C THR A 127 11.67 -15.07 -4.16
N PRO A 128 11.77 -15.80 -5.29
CA PRO A 128 10.75 -16.77 -5.69
C PRO A 128 10.46 -17.80 -4.59
N GLY A 129 9.17 -18.06 -4.35
CA GLY A 129 8.70 -19.06 -3.40
C GLY A 129 8.63 -18.61 -1.94
N ARG A 130 9.01 -17.35 -1.61
CA ARG A 130 8.87 -16.79 -0.26
C ARG A 130 7.51 -16.13 0.00
N ALA A 131 6.76 -15.82 -1.04
CA ALA A 131 5.40 -15.31 -0.94
C ALA A 131 4.44 -16.14 -1.81
N GLU A 132 3.27 -16.42 -1.27
CA GLU A 132 2.16 -17.06 -1.96
C GLU A 132 1.10 -16.00 -2.30
N LEU A 133 0.61 -16.02 -3.53
CA LEU A 133 -0.46 -15.12 -3.99
C LEU A 133 -1.77 -15.88 -4.09
N LEU A 134 -2.72 -15.55 -3.24
CA LEU A 134 -4.07 -16.12 -3.25
C LEU A 134 -5.03 -15.17 -3.98
N ILE A 135 -5.52 -15.57 -5.15
CA ILE A 135 -6.43 -14.78 -5.97
C ILE A 135 -7.58 -15.66 -6.46
N PRO A 136 -8.83 -15.39 -6.06
CA PRO A 136 -9.23 -14.38 -5.08
C PRO A 136 -8.78 -14.72 -3.66
N ALA A 137 -8.64 -13.69 -2.82
CA ALA A 137 -8.37 -13.85 -1.40
C ALA A 137 -9.53 -14.59 -0.70
N PRO A 138 -9.26 -15.51 0.24
CA PRO A 138 -10.31 -16.19 1.00
C PRO A 138 -10.89 -15.27 2.08
N LEU A 139 -11.77 -14.38 1.65
CA LEU A 139 -12.50 -13.41 2.46
C LEU A 139 -14.01 -13.71 2.41
N ASP A 140 -14.72 -13.28 3.46
CA ASP A 140 -16.17 -13.21 3.38
C ASP A 140 -16.61 -12.08 2.40
N PRO A 141 -17.83 -12.19 1.81
CA PRO A 141 -18.27 -11.21 0.82
C PRO A 141 -18.30 -9.76 1.30
N GLY A 142 -18.65 -9.54 2.58
CA GLY A 142 -18.72 -8.18 3.14
C GLY A 142 -17.34 -7.54 3.28
N THR A 143 -16.36 -8.29 3.75
CA THR A 143 -14.95 -7.82 3.80
C THR A 143 -14.42 -7.55 2.40
N GLN A 144 -14.71 -8.42 1.42
CA GLN A 144 -14.29 -8.21 0.03
C GLN A 144 -14.88 -6.91 -0.54
N GLU A 145 -16.18 -6.67 -0.37
CA GLU A 145 -16.86 -5.45 -0.81
C GLU A 145 -16.26 -4.20 -0.15
N THR A 146 -16.05 -4.25 1.16
CA THR A 146 -15.42 -3.14 1.92
C THR A 146 -14.04 -2.77 1.37
N VAL A 147 -13.18 -3.77 1.11
CA VAL A 147 -11.83 -3.54 0.56
C VAL A 147 -11.90 -2.91 -0.83
N GLN A 148 -12.80 -3.40 -1.71
CA GLN A 148 -12.99 -2.85 -3.05
C GLN A 148 -13.53 -1.41 -3.02
N GLU A 149 -14.51 -1.11 -2.16
CA GLU A 149 -15.06 0.24 -1.98
C GLU A 149 -14.00 1.22 -1.47
N LEU A 150 -13.19 0.81 -0.48
CA LEU A 150 -12.10 1.61 0.04
C LEU A 150 -11.02 1.86 -1.02
N ALA A 151 -10.71 0.88 -1.86
CA ALA A 151 -9.77 1.03 -2.99
C ALA A 151 -10.28 2.08 -3.99
N LEU A 152 -11.54 2.00 -4.39
CA LEU A 152 -12.15 2.97 -5.31
C LEU A 152 -12.23 4.37 -4.68
N LYS A 153 -12.55 4.46 -3.39
CA LYS A 153 -12.58 5.73 -2.64
C LYS A 153 -11.19 6.36 -2.59
N ALA A 154 -10.15 5.60 -2.23
CA ALA A 154 -8.77 6.09 -2.16
C ALA A 154 -8.28 6.55 -3.54
N TYR A 155 -8.52 5.75 -4.58
CA TYR A 155 -8.20 6.07 -5.96
C TYR A 155 -8.79 7.41 -6.41
N LYS A 156 -10.07 7.63 -6.11
CA LYS A 156 -10.79 8.88 -6.42
C LYS A 156 -10.28 10.06 -5.60
N VAL A 157 -10.07 9.89 -4.30
CA VAL A 157 -9.61 10.94 -3.37
C VAL A 157 -8.24 11.48 -3.78
N LEU A 158 -7.32 10.59 -4.17
CA LEU A 158 -5.97 10.98 -4.60
C LEU A 158 -5.91 11.42 -6.07
N GLY A 159 -7.05 11.43 -6.80
CA GLY A 159 -7.11 11.88 -8.20
C GLY A 159 -6.33 10.97 -9.16
N VAL A 160 -6.20 9.70 -8.84
CA VAL A 160 -5.47 8.74 -9.68
C VAL A 160 -6.24 8.44 -10.96
N ARG A 161 -5.52 8.18 -12.05
CA ARG A 161 -6.06 7.85 -13.37
C ARG A 161 -5.27 6.70 -14.00
N GLY A 162 -5.93 5.99 -14.90
CA GLY A 162 -5.35 4.88 -15.65
C GLY A 162 -5.32 3.61 -14.83
N MET A 163 -4.33 3.44 -13.94
CA MET A 163 -4.20 2.26 -13.10
C MET A 163 -3.59 2.58 -11.74
N ALA A 164 -3.92 1.75 -10.75
CA ALA A 164 -3.20 1.65 -9.48
C ALA A 164 -3.41 0.27 -8.85
N ARG A 165 -2.49 -0.13 -7.98
CA ARG A 165 -2.70 -1.19 -6.99
C ARG A 165 -2.82 -0.53 -5.62
N VAL A 166 -3.87 -0.87 -4.92
CA VAL A 166 -4.16 -0.38 -3.57
C VAL A 166 -3.94 -1.53 -2.61
N ASP A 167 -3.06 -1.30 -1.64
CA ASP A 167 -2.61 -2.30 -0.70
C ASP A 167 -3.21 -2.01 0.68
N PHE A 168 -3.71 -3.06 1.34
CA PHE A 168 -4.42 -2.96 2.61
C PHE A 168 -3.88 -3.95 3.64
N PHE A 169 -4.05 -3.59 4.90
CA PHE A 169 -3.93 -4.48 6.04
C PHE A 169 -5.32 -4.84 6.56
N LEU A 170 -5.58 -6.14 6.75
CA LEU A 170 -6.74 -6.63 7.49
C LEU A 170 -6.24 -7.16 8.84
N ALA A 171 -6.64 -6.50 9.92
CA ALA A 171 -6.27 -6.85 11.29
C ALA A 171 -7.47 -6.72 12.22
N GLU A 172 -7.71 -7.71 13.06
CA GLU A 172 -8.82 -7.74 14.04
C GLU A 172 -10.21 -7.47 13.44
N GLY A 173 -10.40 -7.84 12.16
CA GLY A 173 -11.65 -7.62 11.40
C GLY A 173 -11.77 -6.23 10.77
N GLU A 174 -10.82 -5.32 11.00
CA GLU A 174 -10.78 -3.98 10.43
C GLU A 174 -9.84 -3.89 9.23
N VAL A 175 -10.23 -3.12 8.22
CA VAL A 175 -9.46 -2.89 7.00
C VAL A 175 -8.79 -1.52 7.07
N TYR A 176 -7.46 -1.49 6.93
CA TYR A 176 -6.65 -0.28 6.90
C TYR A 176 -5.94 -0.15 5.56
N LEU A 177 -6.01 1.02 4.93
CA LEU A 177 -5.20 1.28 3.75
C LEU A 177 -3.73 1.43 4.16
N ASN A 178 -2.86 0.74 3.45
CA ASN A 178 -1.41 0.83 3.59
C ASN A 178 -0.82 1.82 2.59
N GLU A 179 -0.85 1.48 1.30
CA GLU A 179 -0.29 2.32 0.24
C GLU A 179 -1.08 2.23 -1.06
N LEU A 180 -0.83 3.16 -1.98
CA LEU A 180 -1.39 3.16 -3.32
C LEU A 180 -0.26 3.31 -4.35
N ASN A 181 -0.07 2.29 -5.18
CA ASN A 181 0.97 2.19 -6.19
C ASN A 181 0.45 2.59 -7.57
N THR A 182 0.88 3.75 -8.08
CA THR A 182 0.43 4.28 -9.40
C THR A 182 1.13 3.64 -10.59
N ILE A 183 2.22 2.92 -10.36
CA ILE A 183 2.95 2.14 -11.37
C ILE A 183 3.23 0.75 -10.77
N PRO A 184 2.20 -0.10 -10.61
CA PRO A 184 2.39 -1.44 -10.06
C PRO A 184 3.21 -2.32 -11.00
N GLY A 185 3.81 -3.38 -10.44
CA GLY A 185 4.46 -4.40 -11.24
C GLY A 185 3.53 -4.92 -12.34
N PHE A 186 4.04 -5.05 -13.56
CA PHE A 186 3.21 -5.34 -14.75
C PHE A 186 3.77 -6.49 -15.61
N THR A 187 4.40 -7.47 -14.97
CA THR A 187 4.74 -8.74 -15.63
C THR A 187 3.57 -9.71 -15.54
N PRO A 188 3.49 -10.76 -16.36
CA PRO A 188 2.42 -11.77 -16.27
C PRO A 188 2.32 -12.44 -14.90
N THR A 189 3.39 -12.42 -14.09
CA THR A 189 3.43 -12.98 -12.74
C THR A 189 3.17 -11.94 -11.64
N SER A 190 3.08 -10.65 -12.00
CA SER A 190 2.80 -9.58 -11.04
C SER A 190 1.35 -9.63 -10.56
N MET A 191 1.11 -9.17 -9.33
CA MET A 191 -0.21 -9.20 -8.71
C MET A 191 -1.25 -8.43 -9.53
N TYR A 192 -0.96 -7.20 -9.96
CA TYR A 192 -1.92 -6.34 -10.66
C TYR A 192 -2.57 -7.01 -11.88
N PRO A 193 -1.84 -7.52 -12.91
CA PRO A 193 -2.48 -8.20 -14.04
C PRO A 193 -3.19 -9.50 -13.64
N ARG A 194 -2.69 -10.25 -12.67
CA ARG A 194 -3.31 -11.48 -12.19
C ARG A 194 -4.64 -11.23 -11.47
N LEU A 195 -4.77 -10.12 -10.75
CA LEU A 195 -6.04 -9.69 -10.15
C LEU A 195 -7.12 -9.46 -11.22
N PHE A 196 -6.77 -8.75 -12.30
CA PHE A 196 -7.70 -8.51 -13.41
C PHE A 196 -8.01 -9.79 -14.19
N GLU A 197 -7.05 -10.68 -14.39
CA GLU A 197 -7.26 -11.97 -15.01
C GLU A 197 -8.25 -12.83 -14.22
N ALA A 198 -8.14 -12.86 -12.89
CA ALA A 198 -9.09 -13.53 -12.00
C ALA A 198 -10.50 -12.89 -12.07
N GLY A 199 -10.59 -11.58 -12.38
CA GLY A 199 -11.83 -10.86 -12.67
C GLY A 199 -12.36 -11.06 -14.11
N GLY A 200 -11.70 -11.90 -14.93
CA GLY A 200 -12.12 -12.17 -16.31
C GLY A 200 -11.56 -11.22 -17.36
N VAL A 201 -10.65 -10.32 -17.00
CA VAL A 201 -9.97 -9.40 -17.94
C VAL A 201 -8.60 -9.99 -18.31
N ALA A 202 -8.50 -10.62 -19.48
CA ALA A 202 -7.25 -11.21 -19.98
C ALA A 202 -6.15 -10.15 -20.16
N TYR A 203 -4.89 -10.54 -19.99
CA TYR A 203 -3.74 -9.64 -20.08
C TYR A 203 -3.69 -8.76 -21.34
N PRO A 204 -3.94 -9.27 -22.56
CA PRO A 204 -3.98 -8.41 -23.77
C PRO A 204 -5.13 -7.37 -23.72
N GLU A 205 -6.26 -7.74 -23.16
CA GLU A 205 -7.40 -6.84 -22.99
C GLU A 205 -7.08 -5.74 -21.96
N LEU A 206 -6.42 -6.08 -20.87
CA LEU A 206 -5.96 -5.12 -19.87
C LEU A 206 -5.00 -4.09 -20.50
N LEU A 207 -4.06 -4.53 -21.34
CA LEU A 207 -3.17 -3.63 -22.07
C LEU A 207 -3.94 -2.72 -23.02
N ARG A 208 -4.90 -3.26 -23.79
CA ARG A 208 -5.74 -2.48 -24.70
C ARG A 208 -6.51 -1.39 -23.96
N ARG A 209 -7.15 -1.73 -22.84
CA ARG A 209 -7.88 -0.75 -22.01
C ARG A 209 -6.96 0.35 -21.45
N LEU A 210 -5.74 0.02 -21.02
CA LEU A 210 -4.77 1.01 -20.53
C LEU A 210 -4.33 1.98 -21.62
N VAL A 211 -4.14 1.50 -22.87
CA VAL A 211 -3.83 2.37 -24.03
C VAL A 211 -5.02 3.29 -24.31
N GLU A 212 -6.24 2.78 -24.32
CA GLU A 212 -7.45 3.59 -24.53
C GLU A 212 -7.64 4.67 -23.46
N LEU A 213 -7.43 4.32 -22.18
CA LEU A 213 -7.47 5.27 -21.08
C LEU A 213 -6.38 6.37 -21.17
N ALA A 214 -5.28 6.10 -21.86
CA ALA A 214 -4.24 7.09 -22.07
C ALA A 214 -4.58 8.10 -23.19
N LEU A 215 -5.55 7.79 -24.03
CA LEU A 215 -6.00 8.64 -25.13
C LEU A 215 -7.17 9.58 -24.74
N THR A 216 -7.75 9.39 -23.53
CA THR A 216 -8.85 10.15 -22.97
C THR A 216 -8.41 10.92 -21.72
#